data_5370b020f97d9b3bb6d0f36853de311c
#
_entry.id   5370b020f97d9b3bb6d0f36853de311c
#
_cell.length_a   1.000
_cell.length_b   1.000
_cell.length_c   1.000
_cell.angle_alpha   90.00
_cell.angle_beta   90.00
_cell.angle_gamma   90.00
#
_symmetry.space_group_name_H-M   'P 1'
#
loop_
_entity.id
_entity.type
_entity.pdbx_description
1 polymer ?
#
loop_
_entity_poly.entity_id
_entity_poly.type
_entity_poly.pdbx_seq_one_letter_code
_entity_poly.pdbx_strand_id
1 'polypeptide(L)'
;DLADNIVTVTPGWSEAYGLFLEGEADAVLSYTTSPAYHLIAEEDDSKVAWAFEEGHYMQVEVAGKVATTDMPELADQFLAFMLTDAFQSAIPTTNWMYPAVVPEGGLPDGFETLIQPETALLLSPEEAAATRDAALEEWRAALAQ
;
A
#
# COMPACT_ATOMS: atom_id res chain seq x y z
N ASP A 1 -15.29 0.07 -20.33
CA ASP A 1 -14.12 -0.67 -19.92
C ASP A 1 -13.14 0.27 -19.24
N LEU A 2 -12.47 -0.17 -18.15
CA LEU A 2 -11.52 0.68 -17.43
C LEU A 2 -10.33 1.08 -18.31
N ALA A 3 -9.90 0.20 -19.22
CA ALA A 3 -8.79 0.45 -20.13
C ALA A 3 -8.93 1.74 -20.94
N ASP A 4 -10.15 2.09 -21.36
CA ASP A 4 -10.43 3.29 -22.16
C ASP A 4 -10.19 4.60 -21.37
N ASN A 5 -10.08 4.51 -20.04
CA ASN A 5 -9.88 5.64 -19.13
C ASN A 5 -8.46 5.67 -18.53
N ILE A 6 -7.59 4.72 -18.91
CA ILE A 6 -6.20 4.71 -18.45
C ILE A 6 -5.38 5.67 -19.30
N VAL A 7 -4.88 6.74 -18.69
CA VAL A 7 -4.02 7.73 -19.35
C VAL A 7 -2.70 7.08 -19.75
N THR A 8 -2.07 6.34 -18.85
CA THR A 8 -0.81 5.64 -19.12
C THR A 8 -0.52 4.59 -18.03
N VAL A 9 0.40 3.68 -18.34
CA VAL A 9 1.00 2.75 -17.38
C VAL A 9 2.49 3.07 -17.30
N THR A 10 2.95 3.37 -16.12
CA THR A 10 4.33 3.78 -15.85
C THR A 10 5.19 2.61 -15.36
N PRO A 11 6.53 2.71 -15.42
CA PRO A 11 7.42 1.69 -14.89
C PRO A 11 7.32 1.49 -13.37
N GLY A 12 6.89 2.53 -12.62
CA GLY A 12 6.79 2.49 -11.18
C GLY A 12 5.69 3.40 -10.63
N TRP A 13 5.40 3.21 -9.35
CA TRP A 13 4.37 3.98 -8.65
C TRP A 13 4.71 5.48 -8.59
N SER A 14 5.99 5.84 -8.35
CA SER A 14 6.39 7.24 -8.20
C SER A 14 6.12 8.07 -9.45
N GLU A 15 6.33 7.49 -10.64
CA GLU A 15 6.07 8.15 -11.91
C GLU A 15 4.56 8.35 -12.12
N ALA A 16 3.74 7.33 -11.80
CA ALA A 16 2.29 7.44 -11.89
C ALA A 16 1.75 8.50 -10.91
N TYR A 17 2.26 8.50 -9.68
CA TYR A 17 1.85 9.45 -8.66
C TYR A 17 2.25 10.88 -9.02
N GLY A 18 3.42 11.06 -9.66
CA GLY A 18 3.86 12.36 -10.20
C GLY A 18 2.87 12.93 -11.21
N LEU A 19 2.40 12.12 -12.17
CA LEU A 19 1.40 12.54 -13.15
C LEU A 19 0.07 12.99 -12.50
N PHE A 20 -0.35 12.30 -11.45
CA PHE A 20 -1.51 12.69 -10.68
C PHE A 20 -1.30 14.04 -9.98
N LEU A 21 -0.15 14.25 -9.34
CA LEU A 21 0.16 15.52 -8.67
C LEU A 21 0.30 16.69 -9.66
N GLU A 22 0.77 16.43 -10.88
CA GLU A 22 0.87 17.43 -11.95
C GLU A 22 -0.48 17.72 -12.64
N GLY A 23 -1.54 16.96 -12.32
CA GLY A 23 -2.87 17.11 -12.89
C GLY A 23 -3.04 16.51 -14.27
N GLU A 24 -2.11 15.64 -14.69
CA GLU A 24 -2.21 14.90 -15.96
C GLU A 24 -3.18 13.70 -15.87
N ALA A 25 -3.49 13.26 -14.65
CA ALA A 25 -4.47 12.23 -14.38
C ALA A 25 -5.31 12.60 -13.14
N ASP A 26 -6.62 12.38 -13.22
CA ASP A 26 -7.57 12.67 -12.13
C ASP A 26 -7.48 11.66 -10.98
N ALA A 27 -6.95 10.47 -11.25
CA ALA A 27 -6.81 9.39 -10.28
C ALA A 27 -5.53 8.58 -10.53
N VAL A 28 -5.00 7.99 -9.46
CA VAL A 28 -3.83 7.12 -9.51
C VAL A 28 -4.05 5.90 -8.60
N LEU A 29 -3.54 4.75 -9.01
CA LEU A 29 -3.52 3.57 -8.16
C LEU A 29 -2.55 3.79 -6.99
N SER A 30 -3.07 3.77 -5.77
CA SER A 30 -2.30 3.97 -4.55
C SER A 30 -2.95 3.27 -3.36
N TYR A 31 -2.54 3.61 -2.15
CA TYR A 31 -3.05 3.03 -0.91
C TYR A 31 -4.13 3.92 -0.28
N THR A 32 -5.02 3.33 0.51
CA THR A 32 -6.00 4.08 1.31
C THR A 32 -5.35 5.03 2.31
N THR A 33 -4.08 4.81 2.63
CA THR A 33 -3.28 5.65 3.53
C THR A 33 -2.54 6.80 2.84
N SER A 34 -2.51 6.84 1.51
CA SER A 34 -1.81 7.91 0.78
C SER A 34 -2.28 9.33 1.11
N PRO A 35 -3.56 9.59 1.37
CA PRO A 35 -3.99 10.93 1.80
C PRO A 35 -3.38 11.41 3.11
N ALA A 36 -2.96 10.50 4.00
CA ALA A 36 -2.32 10.90 5.27
C ALA A 36 -1.02 11.67 5.06
N TYR A 37 -0.24 11.33 4.02
CA TYR A 37 0.96 12.08 3.68
C TYR A 37 0.63 13.55 3.37
N HIS A 38 -0.34 13.79 2.50
CA HIS A 38 -0.74 15.14 2.11
C HIS A 38 -1.30 15.91 3.30
N LEU A 39 -2.19 15.29 4.06
CA LEU A 39 -2.83 15.91 5.20
C LEU A 39 -1.82 16.28 6.31
N ILE A 40 -0.91 15.36 6.67
CA ILE A 40 -0.02 15.52 7.83
C ILE A 40 1.27 16.27 7.46
N ALA A 41 1.88 15.94 6.31
CA ALA A 41 3.16 16.51 5.93
C ALA A 41 3.05 17.78 5.08
N GLU A 42 1.97 17.93 4.31
CA GLU A 42 1.77 19.06 3.39
C GLU A 42 0.62 19.99 3.81
N GLU A 43 -0.14 19.63 4.86
CA GLU A 43 -1.33 20.37 5.30
C GLU A 43 -2.38 20.53 4.17
N ASP A 44 -2.45 19.53 3.26
CA ASP A 44 -3.32 19.50 2.08
C ASP A 44 -4.37 18.38 2.22
N ASP A 45 -5.63 18.75 2.37
CA ASP A 45 -6.79 17.86 2.46
C ASP A 45 -7.49 17.62 1.11
N SER A 46 -6.93 18.11 0.01
CA SER A 46 -7.52 17.99 -1.34
C SER A 46 -7.38 16.58 -1.94
N LYS A 47 -6.48 15.76 -1.43
CA LYS A 47 -6.24 14.40 -1.92
C LYS A 47 -7.06 13.42 -1.10
N VAL A 48 -7.87 12.62 -1.78
CA VAL A 48 -8.77 11.65 -1.14
C VAL A 48 -8.56 10.25 -1.73
N ALA A 49 -8.78 9.22 -0.92
CA ALA A 49 -8.84 7.86 -1.41
C ALA A 49 -10.30 7.48 -1.73
N TRP A 50 -10.48 6.70 -2.77
CA TRP A 50 -11.77 6.15 -3.18
C TRP A 50 -11.83 4.66 -2.87
N ALA A 51 -12.92 4.19 -2.28
CA ALA A 51 -13.18 2.78 -2.06
C ALA A 51 -14.34 2.29 -2.94
N PHE A 52 -14.12 1.20 -3.65
CA PHE A 52 -15.13 0.51 -4.43
C PHE A 52 -15.92 -0.47 -3.57
N GLU A 53 -17.23 -0.64 -3.86
CA GLU A 53 -18.13 -1.55 -3.13
C GLU A 53 -17.69 -3.01 -3.28
N GLU A 54 -17.11 -3.37 -4.42
CA GLU A 54 -16.60 -4.72 -4.71
C GLU A 54 -15.43 -5.12 -3.81
N GLY A 55 -14.77 -4.15 -3.21
CA GLY A 55 -13.65 -4.33 -2.31
C GLY A 55 -12.30 -3.94 -2.90
N HIS A 56 -11.32 -3.94 -2.04
CA HIS A 56 -9.93 -3.62 -2.37
C HIS A 56 -9.00 -4.71 -1.90
N TYR A 57 -7.96 -4.99 -2.67
CA TYR A 57 -6.93 -5.92 -2.24
C TYR A 57 -6.15 -5.33 -1.05
N MET A 58 -6.04 -6.16 -0.01
CA MET A 58 -5.18 -5.84 1.12
C MET A 58 -3.72 -6.06 0.72
N GLN A 59 -2.90 -5.03 0.87
CA GLN A 59 -1.46 -5.14 0.72
C GLN A 59 -0.84 -5.30 2.11
N VAL A 60 0.05 -6.29 2.26
CA VAL A 60 0.75 -6.57 3.51
C VAL A 60 2.25 -6.55 3.25
N GLU A 61 2.97 -5.69 3.98
CA GLU A 61 4.42 -5.69 3.98
C GLU A 61 4.95 -6.71 4.97
N VAL A 62 5.94 -7.46 4.56
CA VAL A 62 6.51 -8.54 5.37
C VAL A 62 8.02 -8.39 5.50
N ALA A 63 8.53 -8.73 6.66
CA ALA A 63 9.96 -8.88 6.90
C ALA A 63 10.28 -10.33 7.26
N GLY A 64 11.38 -10.84 6.77
CA GLY A 64 11.78 -12.23 7.01
C GLY A 64 13.28 -12.39 7.15
N LYS A 65 13.68 -13.39 7.92
CA LYS A 65 15.08 -13.80 8.04
C LYS A 65 15.50 -14.62 6.81
N VAL A 66 16.61 -14.23 6.18
CA VAL A 66 17.21 -15.00 5.09
C VAL A 66 17.77 -16.30 5.65
N ALA A 67 17.39 -17.44 5.06
CA ALA A 67 17.77 -18.78 5.56
C ALA A 67 19.28 -19.03 5.58
N THR A 68 20.04 -18.32 4.73
CA THR A 68 21.50 -18.46 4.60
C THR A 68 22.29 -17.38 5.33
N THR A 69 21.64 -16.65 6.26
CA THR A 69 22.34 -15.61 7.04
C THR A 69 23.40 -16.22 7.96
N ASP A 70 24.56 -15.58 8.03
CA ASP A 70 25.60 -15.93 9.00
C ASP A 70 25.33 -15.37 10.41
N MET A 71 24.26 -14.53 10.55
CA MET A 71 23.90 -13.87 11.79
C MET A 71 22.43 -14.12 12.17
N PRO A 72 21.99 -15.38 12.35
CA PRO A 72 20.57 -15.69 12.55
C PRO A 72 19.98 -15.09 13.81
N GLU A 73 20.75 -15.05 14.91
CA GLU A 73 20.31 -14.50 16.19
C GLU A 73 20.12 -12.97 16.11
N LEU A 74 21.01 -12.27 15.38
CA LEU A 74 20.87 -10.83 15.17
C LEU A 74 19.62 -10.52 14.32
N ALA A 75 19.38 -11.31 13.28
CA ALA A 75 18.17 -11.19 12.46
C ALA A 75 16.90 -11.40 13.29
N ASP A 76 16.88 -12.40 14.18
CA ASP A 76 15.76 -12.64 15.09
C ASP A 76 15.54 -11.47 16.08
N GLN A 77 16.62 -10.91 16.61
CA GLN A 77 16.56 -9.72 17.47
C GLN A 77 16.02 -8.50 16.71
N PHE A 78 16.42 -8.33 15.46
CA PHE A 78 15.92 -7.23 14.63
C PHE A 78 14.42 -7.39 14.32
N LEU A 79 13.96 -8.59 13.95
CA LEU A 79 12.54 -8.86 13.76
C LEU A 79 11.72 -8.62 15.03
N ALA A 80 12.26 -9.00 16.19
CA ALA A 80 11.63 -8.71 17.48
C ALA A 80 11.59 -7.20 17.77
N PHE A 81 12.66 -6.46 17.44
CA PHE A 81 12.70 -5.00 17.56
C PHE A 81 11.65 -4.32 16.67
N MET A 82 11.41 -4.83 15.46
CA MET A 82 10.38 -4.31 14.56
C MET A 82 8.97 -4.38 15.14
N LEU A 83 8.72 -5.24 16.14
CA LEU A 83 7.41 -5.32 16.81
C LEU A 83 7.32 -4.44 18.08
N THR A 84 8.39 -3.73 18.43
CA THR A 84 8.37 -2.82 19.59
C THR A 84 7.58 -1.55 19.27
N ASP A 85 7.07 -0.92 20.32
CA ASP A 85 6.35 0.36 20.23
C ASP A 85 7.18 1.43 19.53
N ALA A 86 8.48 1.52 19.81
CA ALA A 86 9.39 2.48 19.21
C ALA A 86 9.48 2.34 17.68
N PHE A 87 9.50 1.11 17.15
CA PHE A 87 9.52 0.88 15.71
C PHE A 87 8.13 1.10 15.09
N GLN A 88 7.09 0.55 15.71
CA GLN A 88 5.73 0.63 15.19
C GLN A 88 5.19 2.06 15.17
N SER A 89 5.58 2.91 16.13
CA SER A 89 5.23 4.33 16.16
C SER A 89 5.83 5.13 14.99
N ALA A 90 6.94 4.68 14.41
CA ALA A 90 7.56 5.37 13.28
C ALA A 90 6.86 5.08 11.93
N ILE A 91 6.25 3.89 11.76
CA ILE A 91 5.68 3.44 10.49
C ILE A 91 4.66 4.43 9.91
N PRO A 92 3.68 4.95 10.68
CA PRO A 92 2.63 5.79 10.10
C PRO A 92 3.14 7.06 9.42
N THR A 93 4.23 7.66 9.90
CA THR A 93 4.75 8.94 9.38
C THR A 93 6.04 8.82 8.58
N THR A 94 6.63 7.63 8.49
CA THR A 94 7.82 7.39 7.67
C THR A 94 7.55 6.51 6.47
N ASN A 95 6.58 5.61 6.57
CA ASN A 95 6.17 4.71 5.49
C ASN A 95 4.71 4.93 5.04
N TRP A 96 3.95 5.76 5.75
CA TRP A 96 2.55 6.10 5.45
C TRP A 96 1.66 4.87 5.35
N MET A 97 1.88 3.90 6.23
CA MET A 97 1.15 2.64 6.32
C MET A 97 0.62 2.42 7.74
N TYR A 98 -0.37 1.55 7.87
CA TYR A 98 -0.78 1.09 9.20
C TYR A 98 0.30 0.21 9.82
N PRO A 99 0.64 0.39 11.11
CA PRO A 99 1.56 -0.49 11.81
C PRO A 99 0.92 -1.86 12.05
N ALA A 100 1.74 -2.91 12.13
CA ALA A 100 1.27 -4.27 12.45
C ALA A 100 0.74 -4.38 13.89
N VAL A 101 1.28 -3.55 14.79
CA VAL A 101 0.82 -3.40 16.17
C VAL A 101 0.56 -1.91 16.40
N VAL A 102 -0.65 -1.58 16.86
CA VAL A 102 -0.99 -0.19 17.17
C VAL A 102 -0.13 0.27 18.36
N PRO A 103 0.62 1.39 18.21
CA PRO A 103 1.46 1.92 19.27
C PRO A 103 0.64 2.33 20.51
N GLU A 104 1.28 2.36 21.69
CA GLU A 104 0.64 2.80 22.93
C GLU A 104 0.08 4.23 22.85
N GLY A 105 0.74 5.11 22.08
CA GLY A 105 0.29 6.47 21.79
C GLY A 105 -0.83 6.59 20.76
N GLY A 106 -1.25 5.47 20.15
CA GLY A 106 -2.22 5.49 19.04
C GLY A 106 -1.59 5.82 17.68
N LEU A 107 -2.46 6.05 16.70
CA LEU A 107 -2.05 6.52 15.37
C LEU A 107 -1.95 8.06 15.39
N PRO A 108 -1.15 8.66 14.50
CA PRO A 108 -1.10 10.11 14.33
C PRO A 108 -2.47 10.70 13.99
N ASP A 109 -2.72 11.92 14.44
CA ASP A 109 -3.92 12.68 14.04
C ASP A 109 -4.02 12.75 12.52
N GLY A 110 -5.22 12.54 11.99
CA GLY A 110 -5.48 12.46 10.55
C GLY A 110 -5.68 11.03 10.04
N PHE A 111 -5.11 10.02 10.69
CA PHE A 111 -5.34 8.62 10.31
C PHE A 111 -6.78 8.16 10.54
N GLU A 112 -7.51 8.77 11.48
CA GLU A 112 -8.93 8.50 11.74
C GLU A 112 -9.84 8.96 10.60
N THR A 113 -9.37 9.84 9.72
CA THR A 113 -10.13 10.34 8.57
C THR A 113 -9.99 9.45 7.33
N LEU A 114 -9.03 8.53 7.35
CA LEU A 114 -8.74 7.67 6.20
C LEU A 114 -9.86 6.68 5.95
N ILE A 115 -10.20 6.51 4.67
CA ILE A 115 -11.25 5.58 4.26
C ILE A 115 -10.86 4.14 4.58
N GLN A 116 -11.82 3.40 5.14
CA GLN A 116 -11.70 1.96 5.37
C GLN A 116 -12.64 1.24 4.40
N PRO A 117 -12.12 0.49 3.42
CA PRO A 117 -12.96 -0.33 2.55
C PRO A 117 -13.78 -1.34 3.38
N GLU A 118 -15.06 -1.48 3.07
CA GLU A 118 -15.94 -2.45 3.75
C GLU A 118 -15.48 -3.90 3.49
N THR A 119 -14.92 -4.15 2.31
CA THR A 119 -14.44 -5.45 1.88
C THR A 119 -12.94 -5.38 1.59
N ALA A 120 -12.14 -6.07 2.40
CA ALA A 120 -10.72 -6.30 2.14
C ALA A 120 -10.52 -7.67 1.48
N LEU A 121 -9.97 -7.68 0.28
CA LEU A 121 -9.69 -8.89 -0.49
C LEU A 121 -8.26 -9.35 -0.19
N LEU A 122 -8.12 -10.57 0.26
CA LEU A 122 -6.82 -11.21 0.50
C LEU A 122 -6.87 -12.64 -0.03
N LEU A 123 -6.12 -12.90 -1.10
CA LEU A 123 -5.97 -14.24 -1.64
C LEU A 123 -5.09 -15.09 -0.73
N SER A 124 -5.41 -16.35 -0.58
CA SER A 124 -4.47 -17.30 -0.01
C SER A 124 -3.22 -17.44 -0.90
N PRO A 125 -2.07 -17.87 -0.37
CA PRO A 125 -0.87 -18.10 -1.18
C PRO A 125 -1.10 -19.06 -2.35
N GLU A 126 -1.93 -20.10 -2.15
CA GLU A 126 -2.30 -21.10 -3.14
C GLU A 126 -3.15 -20.48 -4.27
N GLU A 127 -4.15 -19.69 -3.92
CA GLU A 127 -4.99 -18.98 -4.90
C GLU A 127 -4.18 -17.95 -5.68
N ALA A 128 -3.34 -17.16 -5.00
CA ALA A 128 -2.47 -16.18 -5.65
C ALA A 128 -1.52 -16.86 -6.65
N ALA A 129 -0.91 -17.99 -6.28
CA ALA A 129 -0.03 -18.75 -7.15
C ALA A 129 -0.78 -19.35 -8.35
N ALA A 130 -2.00 -19.84 -8.15
CA ALA A 130 -2.79 -20.46 -9.20
C ALA A 130 -3.35 -19.47 -10.23
N THR A 131 -3.65 -18.24 -9.82
CA THR A 131 -4.30 -17.24 -10.68
C THR A 131 -3.33 -16.24 -11.30
N ARG A 132 -2.12 -16.10 -10.77
CA ARG A 132 -1.17 -15.04 -11.11
C ARG A 132 -0.91 -14.90 -12.61
N ASP A 133 -0.59 -16.00 -13.27
CA ASP A 133 -0.17 -15.94 -14.68
C ASP A 133 -1.35 -15.60 -15.59
N ALA A 134 -2.53 -16.19 -15.33
CA ALA A 134 -3.76 -15.87 -16.06
C ALA A 134 -4.16 -14.40 -15.85
N ALA A 135 -4.12 -13.91 -14.63
CA ALA A 135 -4.43 -12.50 -14.32
C ALA A 135 -3.48 -11.53 -15.02
N LEU A 136 -2.18 -11.85 -15.08
CA LEU A 136 -1.21 -11.03 -15.82
C LEU A 136 -1.46 -11.01 -17.33
N GLU A 137 -1.87 -12.15 -17.92
CA GLU A 137 -2.22 -12.24 -19.34
C GLU A 137 -3.48 -11.43 -19.64
N GLU A 138 -4.53 -11.56 -18.83
CA GLU A 138 -5.77 -10.80 -18.98
C GLU A 138 -5.52 -9.28 -18.85
N TRP A 139 -4.72 -8.87 -17.85
CA TRP A 139 -4.36 -7.48 -17.64
C TRP A 139 -3.60 -6.90 -18.85
N ARG A 140 -2.61 -7.63 -19.36
CA ARG A 140 -1.88 -7.20 -20.57
C ARG A 140 -2.78 -7.12 -21.80
N ALA A 141 -3.69 -8.07 -21.98
CA ALA A 141 -4.63 -8.07 -23.09
C ALA A 141 -5.62 -6.90 -23.01
N ALA A 142 -6.06 -6.54 -21.81
CA ALA A 142 -6.94 -5.40 -21.60
C ALA A 142 -6.27 -4.05 -21.93
N LEU A 143 -4.96 -3.93 -21.69
CA LEU A 143 -4.20 -2.71 -21.95
C LEU A 143 -3.63 -2.61 -23.38
N ALA A 144 -3.67 -3.69 -24.15
CA ALA A 144 -3.12 -3.73 -25.52
C ALA A 144 -4.13 -3.32 -26.60
N GLN A 145 -5.29 -2.81 -26.23
CA GLN A 145 -6.37 -2.42 -27.14
C GLN A 145 -6.20 -1.00 -27.67
#